data_fbcacca008992594bc21d7b199f1ef6f
#
_entry.id   fbcacca008992594bc21d7b199f1ef6f
#
_cell.length_a   1.000
_cell.length_b   1.000
_cell.length_c   1.000
_cell.angle_alpha   90.00
_cell.angle_beta   90.00
_cell.angle_gamma   90.00
#
_symmetry.space_group_name_H-M   'P 1'
#
loop_
_entity.id
_entity.type
_entity.pdbx_description
1 polymer ?
#
loop_
_entity_poly.entity_id
_entity_poly.type
_entity_poly.pdbx_seq_one_letter_code
_entity_poly.pdbx_strand_id
1 'polypeptide(L)'
;MGIKKGTNRSPFMKFIAEWGFFILFIVAVFASRYYIWNPVSVHGHSMDPTLQHQEKLIMLKTTSIDRFDIVVASETDSNGDEKLIVKRVIGMPGDTIRYENDVLYINNEQIDESYLAEYLTAFNEDKLQTIYS
;
A
#
# COMPACT_ATOMS: atom_id res chain seq x y z
N MET A 1 29.83 -34.71 -49.93
CA MET A 1 28.38 -34.58 -50.16
C MET A 1 27.71 -34.37 -48.81
N GLY A 2 27.54 -33.11 -48.38
CA GLY A 2 27.06 -32.74 -47.06
C GLY A 2 25.55 -32.64 -47.05
N ILE A 3 24.87 -33.47 -46.33
CA ILE A 3 23.42 -33.41 -46.12
C ILE A 3 23.13 -32.27 -45.11
N LYS A 4 22.64 -31.14 -45.61
CA LYS A 4 22.06 -30.10 -44.75
C LYS A 4 20.76 -30.64 -44.15
N LYS A 5 20.78 -31.05 -42.87
CA LYS A 5 19.62 -31.36 -42.10
C LYS A 5 18.82 -30.04 -41.85
N GLY A 6 17.84 -29.78 -42.71
CA GLY A 6 16.88 -28.72 -42.54
C GLY A 6 16.04 -29.02 -41.30
N THR A 7 16.28 -28.33 -40.20
CA THR A 7 15.42 -28.39 -39.01
C THR A 7 14.08 -27.76 -39.36
N ASN A 8 13.13 -28.57 -39.72
CA ASN A 8 11.75 -28.18 -40.00
C ASN A 8 11.09 -27.87 -38.66
N ARG A 9 11.33 -26.66 -38.14
CA ARG A 9 10.67 -26.18 -36.91
C ARG A 9 9.18 -26.00 -37.21
N SER A 10 8.34 -26.61 -36.39
CA SER A 10 6.89 -26.49 -36.51
C SER A 10 6.50 -25.00 -36.54
N PRO A 11 5.41 -24.61 -37.22
CA PRO A 11 4.95 -23.20 -37.26
C PRO A 11 4.73 -22.63 -35.86
N PHE A 12 4.37 -23.47 -34.90
CA PHE A 12 4.22 -23.11 -33.50
C PHE A 12 5.56 -22.71 -32.83
N MET A 13 6.65 -23.44 -33.12
CA MET A 13 7.98 -23.09 -32.59
C MET A 13 8.52 -21.78 -33.19
N LYS A 14 8.20 -21.49 -34.44
CA LYS A 14 8.55 -20.19 -35.04
C LYS A 14 7.77 -19.04 -34.39
N PHE A 15 6.48 -19.21 -34.15
CA PHE A 15 5.65 -18.25 -33.46
C PHE A 15 6.17 -17.94 -32.05
N ILE A 16 6.53 -18.98 -31.27
CA ILE A 16 7.12 -18.79 -29.94
C ILE A 16 8.49 -18.09 -30.02
N ALA A 17 9.32 -18.38 -31.03
CA ALA A 17 10.62 -17.74 -31.17
C ALA A 17 10.50 -16.25 -31.53
N GLU A 18 9.49 -15.87 -32.30
CA GLU A 18 9.25 -14.48 -32.72
C GLU A 18 8.50 -13.66 -31.66
N TRP A 19 7.54 -14.27 -30.96
CA TRP A 19 6.63 -13.59 -30.03
C TRP A 19 6.87 -13.96 -28.56
N GLY A 20 7.75 -14.92 -28.28
CA GLY A 20 7.96 -15.46 -26.93
C GLY A 20 8.39 -14.39 -25.93
N PHE A 21 9.24 -13.45 -26.34
CA PHE A 21 9.64 -12.33 -25.49
C PHE A 21 8.44 -11.42 -25.13
N PHE A 22 7.59 -11.14 -26.13
CA PHE A 22 6.40 -10.29 -25.93
C PHE A 22 5.37 -10.97 -25.03
N ILE A 23 5.15 -12.28 -25.24
CA ILE A 23 4.26 -13.09 -24.38
C ILE A 23 4.80 -13.13 -22.95
N LEU A 24 6.10 -13.36 -22.78
CA LEU A 24 6.75 -13.38 -21.46
C LEU A 24 6.62 -12.02 -20.77
N PHE A 25 6.79 -10.93 -21.50
CA PHE A 25 6.62 -9.57 -20.99
C PHE A 25 5.17 -9.33 -20.49
N ILE A 26 4.17 -9.70 -21.30
CA ILE A 26 2.76 -9.58 -20.90
C ILE A 26 2.47 -10.41 -19.64
N VAL A 27 2.94 -11.66 -19.58
CA VAL A 27 2.77 -12.53 -18.41
C VAL A 27 3.44 -11.90 -17.19
N ALA A 28 4.64 -11.33 -17.32
CA ALA A 28 5.34 -10.67 -16.24
C ALA A 28 4.58 -9.44 -15.72
N VAL A 29 3.98 -8.63 -16.61
CA VAL A 29 3.15 -7.47 -16.23
C VAL A 29 1.90 -7.93 -15.47
N PHE A 30 1.19 -8.95 -15.94
CA PHE A 30 0.03 -9.49 -15.25
C PHE A 30 0.38 -10.12 -13.89
N ALA A 31 1.49 -10.85 -13.82
CA ALA A 31 1.99 -11.42 -12.58
C ALA A 31 2.37 -10.30 -11.58
N SER A 32 3.09 -9.27 -12.03
CA SER A 32 3.42 -8.10 -11.24
C SER A 32 2.16 -7.43 -10.65
N ARG A 33 1.12 -7.29 -11.48
CA ARG A 33 -0.18 -6.73 -11.04
C ARG A 33 -0.80 -7.55 -9.92
N TYR A 34 -0.72 -8.85 -9.99
CA TYR A 34 -1.33 -9.75 -9.01
C TYR A 34 -0.51 -9.83 -7.70
N TYR A 35 0.83 -9.89 -7.79
CA TYR A 35 1.69 -10.17 -6.64
C TYR A 35 2.23 -8.93 -5.93
N ILE A 36 2.42 -7.79 -6.64
CA ILE A 36 3.20 -6.68 -6.11
C ILE A 36 2.31 -5.51 -5.66
N TRP A 37 1.27 -5.17 -6.40
CA TRP A 37 0.51 -3.95 -6.14
C TRP A 37 -0.98 -4.06 -6.44
N ASN A 38 -1.80 -3.38 -5.62
CA ASN A 38 -3.25 -3.26 -5.81
C ASN A 38 -3.68 -1.81 -5.67
N PRO A 39 -4.60 -1.32 -6.53
CA PRO A 39 -5.27 -0.05 -6.29
C PRO A 39 -6.26 -0.20 -5.13
N VAL A 40 -6.24 0.77 -4.22
CA VAL A 40 -7.14 0.86 -3.07
C VAL A 40 -7.76 2.24 -3.06
N SER A 41 -9.04 2.35 -2.71
CA SER A 41 -9.72 3.62 -2.49
C SER A 41 -9.92 3.83 -0.99
N VAL A 42 -9.59 5.03 -0.50
CA VAL A 42 -9.77 5.41 0.90
C VAL A 42 -11.24 5.70 1.17
N HIS A 43 -11.80 5.12 2.23
CA HIS A 43 -13.14 5.42 2.70
C HIS A 43 -13.08 5.85 4.18
N GLY A 44 -13.60 7.03 4.47
CA GLY A 44 -13.58 7.63 5.81
C GLY A 44 -12.60 8.78 5.94
N HIS A 45 -12.57 9.40 7.12
CA HIS A 45 -11.81 10.60 7.43
C HIS A 45 -10.77 10.37 8.53
N SER A 46 -10.56 9.12 8.95
CA SER A 46 -9.65 8.79 10.07
C SER A 46 -8.17 9.03 9.78
N MET A 47 -7.82 9.30 8.52
CA MET A 47 -6.46 9.59 8.06
C MET A 47 -6.30 11.01 7.51
N ASP A 48 -7.32 11.87 7.71
CA ASP A 48 -7.20 13.28 7.37
C ASP A 48 -6.11 13.96 8.24
N PRO A 49 -5.39 14.96 7.73
CA PRO A 49 -5.40 15.46 6.35
C PRO A 49 -4.50 14.68 5.39
N THR A 50 -3.78 13.66 5.89
CA THR A 50 -2.78 12.90 5.10
C THR A 50 -3.41 12.17 3.92
N LEU A 51 -4.60 11.57 4.11
CA LEU A 51 -5.35 10.86 3.08
C LEU A 51 -6.81 11.30 3.12
N GLN A 52 -7.31 11.77 1.98
CA GLN A 52 -8.68 12.25 1.85
C GLN A 52 -9.66 11.14 1.45
N HIS A 53 -10.93 11.36 1.79
CA HIS A 53 -12.01 10.46 1.36
C HIS A 53 -12.06 10.33 -0.15
N GLN A 54 -12.21 9.09 -0.67
CA GLN A 54 -12.21 8.71 -2.09
C GLN A 54 -10.85 8.86 -2.81
N GLU A 55 -9.77 9.16 -2.11
CA GLU A 55 -8.44 9.15 -2.70
C GLU A 55 -8.06 7.74 -3.17
N LYS A 56 -7.41 7.66 -4.34
CA LYS A 56 -6.96 6.41 -4.94
C LYS A 56 -5.47 6.22 -4.69
N LEU A 57 -5.14 5.14 -4.03
CA LEU A 57 -3.78 4.79 -3.66
C LEU A 57 -3.34 3.49 -4.34
N ILE A 58 -2.04 3.31 -4.45
CA ILE A 58 -1.42 2.07 -4.87
C ILE A 58 -0.80 1.42 -3.64
N MET A 59 -1.35 0.28 -3.22
CA MET A 59 -0.80 -0.52 -2.14
C MET A 59 0.29 -1.45 -2.67
N LEU A 60 1.48 -1.39 -2.07
CA LEU A 60 2.58 -2.33 -2.30
C LEU A 60 2.49 -3.47 -1.29
N LYS A 61 2.52 -4.72 -1.78
CA LYS A 61 2.37 -5.92 -0.93
C LYS A 61 3.69 -6.47 -0.38
N THR A 62 4.81 -6.05 -0.94
CA THR A 62 6.12 -6.67 -0.70
C THR A 62 7.12 -5.76 0.01
N THR A 63 6.66 -4.63 0.53
CA THR A 63 7.51 -3.67 1.24
C THR A 63 7.57 -4.03 2.73
N SER A 64 8.75 -3.89 3.35
CA SER A 64 8.87 -3.91 4.81
C SER A 64 8.06 -2.76 5.41
N ILE A 65 7.51 -3.01 6.58
CA ILE A 65 6.73 -2.00 7.30
C ILE A 65 7.65 -1.35 8.33
N ASP A 66 7.74 -0.03 8.27
CA ASP A 66 8.48 0.78 9.22
C ASP A 66 7.54 1.63 10.08
N ARG A 67 8.08 2.22 11.16
CA ARG A 67 7.31 3.10 12.04
C ARG A 67 6.87 4.35 11.27
N PHE A 68 5.62 4.76 11.48
CA PHE A 68 4.89 5.85 10.82
C PHE A 68 4.44 5.57 9.39
N ASP A 69 4.72 4.39 8.84
CA ASP A 69 4.15 3.99 7.56
C ASP A 69 2.63 3.94 7.60
N ILE A 70 2.02 4.23 6.46
CA ILE A 70 0.59 4.04 6.24
C ILE A 70 0.38 2.65 5.67
N VAL A 71 -0.39 1.84 6.37
CA VAL A 71 -0.66 0.45 6.01
C VAL A 71 -2.14 0.21 5.77
N VAL A 72 -2.42 -0.77 4.91
CA VAL A 72 -3.76 -1.33 4.73
C VAL A 72 -3.84 -2.61 5.54
N ALA A 73 -4.71 -2.64 6.53
CA ALA A 73 -4.96 -3.81 7.37
C ALA A 73 -6.36 -4.39 7.10
N SER A 74 -6.53 -5.68 7.31
CA SER A 74 -7.84 -6.34 7.34
C SER A 74 -8.36 -6.34 8.77
N GLU A 75 -9.57 -5.86 8.95
CA GLU A 75 -10.31 -5.90 10.20
C GLU A 75 -11.59 -6.71 9.99
N THR A 76 -11.89 -7.60 10.92
CA THR A 76 -13.16 -8.33 10.92
C THR A 76 -14.17 -7.57 11.77
N ASP A 77 -15.29 -7.20 11.18
CA ASP A 77 -16.35 -6.51 11.90
C ASP A 77 -17.14 -7.45 12.83
N SER A 78 -18.06 -6.90 13.61
CA SER A 78 -18.90 -7.68 14.55
C SER A 78 -19.82 -8.70 13.87
N ASN A 79 -20.02 -8.60 12.56
CA ASN A 79 -20.84 -9.52 11.76
C ASN A 79 -19.99 -10.64 11.12
N GLY A 80 -18.66 -10.57 11.24
CA GLY A 80 -17.73 -11.51 10.63
C GLY A 80 -17.28 -11.12 9.22
N ASP A 81 -17.65 -9.94 8.74
CA ASP A 81 -17.24 -9.45 7.42
C ASP A 81 -15.84 -8.82 7.49
N GLU A 82 -14.98 -9.16 6.51
CA GLU A 82 -13.66 -8.57 6.39
C GLU A 82 -13.74 -7.18 5.73
N LYS A 83 -13.18 -6.19 6.41
CA LYS A 83 -13.10 -4.82 5.95
C LYS A 83 -11.63 -4.38 5.88
N LEU A 84 -11.25 -3.76 4.77
CA LEU A 84 -9.94 -3.13 4.66
C LEU A 84 -9.97 -1.74 5.31
N ILE A 85 -9.04 -1.51 6.21
CA ILE A 85 -8.85 -0.22 6.89
C ILE A 85 -7.45 0.34 6.58
N VAL A 86 -7.35 1.65 6.51
CA VAL A 86 -6.07 2.36 6.34
C VAL A 86 -5.70 2.96 7.69
N LYS A 87 -4.50 2.67 8.17
CA LYS A 87 -3.98 3.12 9.47
C LYS A 87 -2.50 3.47 9.38
N ARG A 88 -2.03 4.27 10.34
CA ARG A 88 -0.59 4.55 10.50
C ARG A 88 0.00 3.67 11.59
N VAL A 89 1.18 3.13 11.33
CA VAL A 89 1.94 2.34 12.31
C VAL A 89 2.61 3.29 13.30
N ILE A 90 2.18 3.28 14.54
CA ILE A 90 2.77 4.11 15.61
C ILE A 90 3.87 3.36 16.34
N GLY A 91 3.67 2.08 16.63
CA GLY A 91 4.63 1.25 17.33
C GLY A 91 4.92 -0.05 16.60
N MET A 92 6.11 -0.56 16.80
CA MET A 92 6.58 -1.85 16.29
C MET A 92 6.52 -2.90 17.41
N PRO A 93 6.52 -4.20 17.08
CA PRO A 93 6.58 -5.26 18.08
C PRO A 93 7.73 -5.06 19.06
N GLY A 94 7.41 -5.07 20.37
CA GLY A 94 8.39 -4.84 21.45
C GLY A 94 8.49 -3.39 21.93
N ASP A 95 7.85 -2.43 21.24
CA ASP A 95 7.82 -1.05 21.70
C ASP A 95 6.90 -0.87 22.90
N THR A 96 7.31 0.04 23.79
CA THR A 96 6.45 0.59 24.86
C THR A 96 5.94 1.95 24.42
N ILE A 97 4.63 2.08 24.27
CA ILE A 97 3.99 3.33 23.85
C ILE A 97 3.33 3.97 25.08
N ARG A 98 3.60 5.25 25.27
CA ARG A 98 2.97 6.09 26.30
C ARG A 98 2.53 7.40 25.66
N TYR A 99 1.29 7.80 25.93
CA TYR A 99 0.75 9.09 25.51
C TYR A 99 0.39 9.89 26.76
N GLU A 100 1.04 11.01 26.97
CA GLU A 100 0.88 11.80 28.18
C GLU A 100 0.96 13.29 27.85
N ASN A 101 -0.05 14.06 28.29
CA ASN A 101 -0.18 15.51 28.04
C ASN A 101 -0.05 15.87 26.55
N ASP A 102 -0.72 15.12 25.67
CA ASP A 102 -0.67 15.27 24.21
C ASP A 102 0.71 15.09 23.60
N VAL A 103 1.59 14.34 24.28
CA VAL A 103 2.92 13.99 23.80
C VAL A 103 3.07 12.47 23.69
N LEU A 104 3.49 12.02 22.53
CA LEU A 104 3.80 10.61 22.27
C LEU A 104 5.23 10.26 22.73
N TYR A 105 5.35 9.20 23.52
CA TYR A 105 6.62 8.60 23.90
C TYR A 105 6.68 7.17 23.41
N ILE A 106 7.77 6.81 22.75
CA ILE A 106 8.06 5.43 22.35
C ILE A 106 9.40 5.04 23.00
N ASN A 107 9.39 3.96 23.78
CA ASN A 107 10.54 3.49 24.55
C ASN A 107 11.17 4.58 25.46
N ASN A 108 10.30 5.42 26.06
CA ASN A 108 10.63 6.59 26.87
C ASN A 108 11.28 7.77 26.12
N GLU A 109 11.38 7.70 24.81
CA GLU A 109 11.83 8.82 23.98
C GLU A 109 10.61 9.59 23.47
N GLN A 110 10.66 10.92 23.58
CA GLN A 110 9.60 11.79 23.03
C GLN A 110 9.69 11.78 21.50
N ILE A 111 8.55 11.57 20.87
CA ILE A 111 8.44 11.53 19.40
C ILE A 111 7.69 12.76 18.91
N ASP A 112 8.24 13.40 17.90
CA ASP A 112 7.56 14.48 17.19
C ASP A 112 6.58 13.91 16.17
N GLU A 113 5.28 14.22 16.35
CA GLU A 113 4.21 13.79 15.46
C GLU A 113 3.99 14.82 14.34
N SER A 114 5.03 15.07 13.54
CA SER A 114 5.02 16.05 12.44
C SER A 114 3.90 15.80 11.42
N TYR A 115 3.42 14.56 11.29
CA TYR A 115 2.28 14.22 10.44
C TYR A 115 0.93 14.77 10.94
N LEU A 116 0.85 15.21 12.20
CA LEU A 116 -0.32 15.90 12.77
C LEU A 116 -0.24 17.43 12.65
N ALA A 117 0.87 18.00 12.21
CA ALA A 117 1.06 19.45 12.21
C ALA A 117 -0.02 20.18 11.39
N GLU A 118 -0.38 19.64 10.24
CA GLU A 118 -1.44 20.21 9.39
C GLU A 118 -2.82 20.11 10.06
N TYR A 119 -3.11 18.97 10.70
CA TYR A 119 -4.33 18.75 11.46
C TYR A 119 -4.45 19.72 12.64
N LEU A 120 -3.37 19.89 13.41
CA LEU A 120 -3.33 20.82 14.55
C LEU A 120 -3.50 22.27 14.09
N THR A 121 -2.93 22.65 12.94
CA THR A 121 -3.13 23.98 12.35
C THR A 121 -4.58 24.18 11.95
N ALA A 122 -5.19 23.20 11.26
CA ALA A 122 -6.59 23.27 10.85
C ALA A 122 -7.54 23.27 12.06
N PHE A 123 -7.20 22.56 13.14
CA PHE A 123 -7.95 22.56 14.39
C PHE A 123 -7.92 23.93 15.07
N ASN A 124 -6.74 24.55 15.15
CA ASN A 124 -6.58 25.89 15.74
C ASN A 124 -7.29 26.98 14.94
N GLU A 125 -7.49 26.79 13.64
CA GLU A 125 -8.24 27.70 12.77
C GLU A 125 -9.77 27.41 12.75
N ASP A 126 -10.26 26.52 13.59
CA ASP A 126 -11.67 26.09 13.71
C ASP A 126 -12.27 25.50 12.41
N LYS A 127 -11.40 25.08 11.50
CA LYS A 127 -11.81 24.52 10.19
C LYS A 127 -12.30 23.08 10.26
N LEU A 128 -12.02 22.37 11.36
CA LEU A 128 -12.39 20.95 11.49
C LEU A 128 -13.86 20.76 11.88
N GLN A 129 -14.52 21.75 12.47
CA GLN A 129 -15.93 21.64 12.85
C GLN A 129 -16.85 21.43 11.64
N THR A 130 -16.47 21.95 10.48
CA THR A 130 -17.24 21.78 9.24
C THR A 130 -17.08 20.38 8.60
N ILE A 131 -16.07 19.61 9.01
CA ILE A 131 -15.79 18.29 8.44
C ILE A 131 -16.45 17.17 9.28
N TYR A 132 -16.64 17.40 10.58
CA TYR A 132 -17.14 16.42 11.54
C TYR A 132 -18.52 16.72 12.13
N SER A 133 -19.22 17.77 11.66
CA SER A 133 -20.56 18.13 12.11
C SER A 133 -21.68 17.44 11.31
#